data_e317b7aa431081631cadd5e8cf9ea018
#
_entry.id   e317b7aa431081631cadd5e8cf9ea018
#
_cell.length_a   1.000
_cell.length_b   1.000
_cell.length_c   1.000
_cell.angle_alpha   90.00
_cell.angle_beta   90.00
_cell.angle_gamma   90.00
#
_symmetry.space_group_name_H-M   'P 1'
#
loop_
_entity.id
_entity.type
_entity.pdbx_description
1 polymer ?
#
loop_
_entity_poly.entity_id
_entity_poly.type
_entity_poly.pdbx_seq_one_letter_code
_entity_poly.pdbx_strand_id
1 'polypeptide(L)'
;MDDMTKFALPEPRFTHGPFQLIAGLGERFTQDTLGGIPELWKKLLPHIGTIPGQTGCETYGVCCHPDGQGGFEYIAGVAISKLDDLPEQYRWVELPAQEYAVFEHQGSLADLGKTMQAIWKDWLPQSGFEAADAPEFERYSAEFDPQTGAGVLEIWIPVKKRH
;
A
#
# COMPACT_ATOMS: atom_id res chain seq x y z
N MET A 1 -9.25 5.17 -31.85
CA MET A 1 -8.59 3.90 -31.88
C MET A 1 -7.73 3.72 -30.68
N ASP A 2 -6.88 4.66 -30.46
CA ASP A 2 -5.93 4.56 -29.36
C ASP A 2 -6.55 4.57 -27.99
N ASP A 3 -7.75 5.10 -27.89
CA ASP A 3 -8.44 5.19 -26.60
C ASP A 3 -8.67 3.84 -25.97
N MET A 4 -8.79 2.81 -26.78
CA MET A 4 -9.06 1.48 -26.27
C MET A 4 -7.90 0.87 -25.54
N THR A 5 -6.69 1.38 -25.83
CA THR A 5 -5.47 0.90 -25.19
C THR A 5 -4.97 1.86 -24.13
N LYS A 6 -5.63 3.01 -24.00
CA LYS A 6 -5.20 4.05 -23.09
C LYS A 6 -5.58 3.69 -21.67
N PHE A 7 -4.60 3.74 -20.78
CA PHE A 7 -4.85 3.51 -19.36
C PHE A 7 -5.68 4.65 -18.80
N ALA A 8 -6.71 4.33 -18.04
CA ALA A 8 -7.56 5.32 -17.39
C ALA A 8 -7.54 5.09 -15.88
N LEU A 9 -7.13 6.12 -15.13
CA LEU A 9 -7.12 6.05 -13.68
C LEU A 9 -8.52 6.33 -13.15
N PRO A 10 -9.09 5.46 -12.30
CA PRO A 10 -10.38 5.74 -11.68
C PRO A 10 -10.31 6.97 -10.78
N GLU A 11 -11.44 7.65 -10.60
CA GLU A 11 -11.52 8.77 -9.68
C GLU A 11 -11.29 8.29 -8.25
N PRO A 12 -10.49 8.99 -7.45
CA PRO A 12 -10.31 8.61 -6.06
C PRO A 12 -11.49 9.05 -5.21
N ARG A 13 -11.68 8.35 -4.10
CA ARG A 13 -12.50 8.88 -3.02
C ARG A 13 -11.57 9.47 -1.98
N PHE A 14 -12.05 10.44 -1.24
CA PHE A 14 -11.29 11.05 -0.16
C PHE A 14 -11.88 10.60 1.17
N THR A 15 -11.03 10.18 2.08
CA THR A 15 -11.51 9.69 3.37
C THR A 15 -10.49 9.99 4.46
N HIS A 16 -10.97 10.10 5.67
CA HIS A 16 -10.12 10.23 6.84
C HIS A 16 -9.87 8.82 7.38
N GLY A 17 -8.63 8.35 7.29
CA GLY A 17 -8.27 7.04 7.82
C GLY A 17 -7.92 7.13 9.29
N PRO A 18 -8.36 6.16 10.11
CA PRO A 18 -8.02 6.16 11.54
C PRO A 18 -6.58 5.71 11.75
N PHE A 19 -6.09 5.94 12.97
CA PHE A 19 -4.79 5.38 13.38
C PHE A 19 -4.86 3.85 13.30
N GLN A 20 -3.81 3.24 12.76
CA GLN A 20 -3.69 1.79 12.65
C GLN A 20 -2.27 1.35 12.90
N LEU A 21 -2.11 0.11 13.37
CA LEU A 21 -0.83 -0.57 13.46
C LEU A 21 -0.81 -1.70 12.44
N ILE A 22 0.25 -1.74 11.64
CA ILE A 22 0.44 -2.81 10.65
C ILE A 22 1.69 -3.56 11.01
N ALA A 23 1.64 -4.88 11.04
CA ALA A 23 2.77 -5.73 11.34
C ALA A 23 2.90 -6.86 10.33
N GLY A 24 4.14 -7.22 10.01
CA GLY A 24 4.40 -8.29 9.07
C GLY A 24 5.89 -8.41 8.80
N LEU A 25 6.21 -8.77 7.57
CA LEU A 25 7.60 -8.91 7.15
C LEU A 25 8.02 -7.69 6.35
N GLY A 26 9.19 -7.17 6.64
CA GLY A 26 9.68 -5.96 5.99
C GLY A 26 11.07 -6.13 5.41
N GLU A 27 11.32 -5.45 4.32
CA GLU A 27 12.63 -5.36 3.70
C GLU A 27 12.79 -3.97 3.11
N ARG A 28 14.03 -3.56 2.93
CA ARG A 28 14.32 -2.30 2.26
C ARG A 28 14.47 -2.51 0.77
N PHE A 29 13.92 -1.58 0.02
CA PHE A 29 13.96 -1.62 -1.44
C PHE A 29 14.35 -0.26 -2.01
N THR A 30 14.84 -0.30 -3.26
CA THR A 30 15.05 0.89 -4.08
C THR A 30 14.31 0.65 -5.40
N GLN A 31 14.35 1.62 -6.30
CA GLN A 31 13.74 1.44 -7.61
C GLN A 31 14.32 0.22 -8.34
N ASP A 32 15.59 -0.08 -8.10
CA ASP A 32 16.24 -1.20 -8.78
C ASP A 32 15.92 -2.56 -8.18
N THR A 33 15.39 -2.59 -6.96
CA THR A 33 15.17 -3.85 -6.24
C THR A 33 13.69 -4.16 -6.02
N LEU A 34 12.79 -3.35 -6.58
CA LEU A 34 11.34 -3.55 -6.41
C LEU A 34 10.85 -4.94 -6.81
N GLY A 35 11.58 -5.62 -7.70
CA GLY A 35 11.23 -6.97 -8.12
C GLY A 35 11.26 -8.00 -6.99
N GLY A 36 11.87 -7.67 -5.85
CA GLY A 36 11.88 -8.56 -4.68
C GLY A 36 10.62 -8.52 -3.85
N ILE A 37 9.71 -7.56 -4.08
CA ILE A 37 8.49 -7.44 -3.30
C ILE A 37 7.62 -8.70 -3.38
N PRO A 38 7.38 -9.32 -4.54
CA PRO A 38 6.60 -10.56 -4.59
C PRO A 38 7.17 -11.69 -3.72
N GLU A 39 8.50 -11.77 -3.61
CA GLU A 39 9.10 -12.79 -2.75
C GLU A 39 8.82 -12.52 -1.27
N LEU A 40 8.79 -11.26 -0.88
CA LEU A 40 8.43 -10.89 0.49
C LEU A 40 7.00 -11.33 0.80
N TRP A 41 6.07 -11.14 -0.12
CA TRP A 41 4.70 -11.58 0.04
C TRP A 41 4.60 -13.10 0.17
N LYS A 42 5.41 -13.84 -0.59
CA LYS A 42 5.44 -15.30 -0.46
C LYS A 42 5.90 -15.74 0.92
N LYS A 43 6.87 -15.03 1.47
CA LYS A 43 7.35 -15.33 2.83
C LYS A 43 6.29 -15.03 3.89
N LEU A 44 5.47 -14.03 3.66
CA LEU A 44 4.42 -13.64 4.60
C LEU A 44 3.27 -14.63 4.63
N LEU A 45 2.92 -15.24 3.50
CA LEU A 45 1.71 -16.06 3.38
C LEU A 45 1.52 -17.08 4.52
N PRO A 46 2.54 -17.86 4.92
CA PRO A 46 2.34 -18.84 6.01
C PRO A 46 2.05 -18.19 7.37
N HIS A 47 2.34 -16.91 7.53
CA HIS A 47 2.16 -16.21 8.80
C HIS A 47 0.80 -15.53 8.92
N ILE A 48 0.10 -15.34 7.81
CA ILE A 48 -1.20 -14.68 7.82
C ILE A 48 -2.17 -15.52 8.64
N GLY A 49 -2.85 -14.89 9.59
CA GLY A 49 -3.74 -15.58 10.50
C GLY A 49 -3.10 -16.00 11.81
N THR A 50 -1.76 -15.94 11.89
CA THR A 50 -1.04 -16.34 13.10
C THR A 50 -0.28 -15.20 13.77
N ILE A 51 -0.30 -14.00 13.16
CA ILE A 51 0.40 -12.85 13.73
C ILE A 51 -0.37 -12.38 14.97
N PRO A 52 0.29 -12.29 16.14
CA PRO A 52 -0.40 -11.88 17.37
C PRO A 52 -1.08 -10.53 17.23
N GLY A 53 -2.32 -10.46 17.68
CA GLY A 53 -3.10 -9.22 17.63
C GLY A 53 -3.78 -8.94 16.31
N GLN A 54 -3.64 -9.82 15.33
CA GLN A 54 -4.25 -9.59 14.02
C GLN A 54 -5.75 -9.34 14.12
N THR A 55 -6.21 -8.30 13.42
CA THR A 55 -7.61 -7.94 13.32
C THR A 55 -8.04 -8.00 11.86
N GLY A 56 -9.11 -8.66 11.54
CA GLY A 56 -9.61 -8.71 10.16
C GLY A 56 -8.79 -9.63 9.25
N CYS A 57 -9.18 -9.65 7.99
CA CYS A 57 -8.60 -10.54 6.99
C CYS A 57 -7.90 -9.80 5.84
N GLU A 58 -7.93 -8.46 5.83
CA GLU A 58 -7.25 -7.68 4.83
C GLU A 58 -5.74 -7.73 5.05
N THR A 59 -5.00 -7.58 3.96
CA THR A 59 -3.54 -7.47 4.02
C THR A 59 -3.12 -6.10 3.50
N TYR A 60 -1.92 -5.68 3.88
CA TYR A 60 -1.41 -4.34 3.59
C TYR A 60 0.00 -4.41 3.08
N GLY A 61 0.30 -3.56 2.09
CA GLY A 61 1.68 -3.32 1.69
C GLY A 61 2.01 -1.87 1.96
N VAL A 62 2.89 -1.60 2.91
CA VAL A 62 3.15 -0.25 3.40
C VAL A 62 4.54 0.21 3.00
N CYS A 63 4.61 1.36 2.32
CA CYS A 63 5.88 2.02 2.01
C CYS A 63 6.17 3.03 3.11
N CYS A 64 7.25 2.85 3.83
CA CYS A 64 7.58 3.67 4.99
C CYS A 64 9.08 3.83 5.14
N HIS A 65 9.48 4.65 6.09
CA HIS A 65 10.87 4.85 6.48
C HIS A 65 11.79 5.18 5.30
N PRO A 66 11.46 6.19 4.48
CA PRO A 66 12.33 6.56 3.36
C PRO A 66 13.68 7.07 3.86
N ASP A 67 14.73 6.81 3.09
CA ASP A 67 16.09 7.26 3.46
C ASP A 67 16.48 8.58 2.80
N GLY A 68 15.59 9.17 2.01
CA GLY A 68 15.87 10.41 1.29
C GLY A 68 16.71 10.23 0.04
N GLN A 69 17.04 9.00 -0.32
CA GLN A 69 17.89 8.67 -1.47
C GLN A 69 17.25 7.65 -2.40
N GLY A 70 15.93 7.54 -2.35
CA GLY A 70 15.18 6.61 -3.17
C GLY A 70 14.93 5.25 -2.54
N GLY A 71 15.51 4.98 -1.37
CA GLY A 71 15.27 3.75 -0.64
C GLY A 71 14.15 3.91 0.38
N PHE A 72 13.48 2.82 0.67
CA PHE A 72 12.38 2.81 1.64
C PHE A 72 12.22 1.40 2.20
N GLU A 73 11.48 1.30 3.29
CA GLU A 73 11.08 0.00 3.83
C GLU A 73 9.68 -0.32 3.32
N TYR A 74 9.49 -1.55 2.86
CA TYR A 74 8.18 -2.06 2.48
C TYR A 74 7.80 -3.17 3.44
N ILE A 75 6.64 -3.03 4.10
CA ILE A 75 6.14 -4.02 5.04
C ILE A 75 4.89 -4.66 4.44
N ALA A 76 4.95 -5.96 4.22
CA ALA A 76 3.79 -6.76 3.83
C ALA A 76 3.22 -7.34 5.12
N GLY A 77 1.98 -7.01 5.44
CA GLY A 77 1.47 -7.38 6.75
C GLY A 77 -0.03 -7.28 6.92
N VAL A 78 -0.42 -7.27 8.17
CA VAL A 78 -1.83 -7.24 8.58
C VAL A 78 -2.01 -6.17 9.67
N ALA A 79 -3.25 -5.72 9.82
CA ALA A 79 -3.58 -4.82 10.93
C ALA A 79 -3.57 -5.60 12.24
N ILE A 80 -2.99 -5.00 13.28
CA ILE A 80 -2.93 -5.59 14.60
C ILE A 80 -3.49 -4.61 15.63
N SER A 81 -3.97 -5.16 16.75
CA SER A 81 -4.58 -4.34 17.80
C SER A 81 -3.57 -3.76 18.79
N LYS A 82 -2.42 -4.43 18.95
CA LYS A 82 -1.40 -4.00 19.91
C LYS A 82 -0.06 -4.64 19.57
N LEU A 83 1.01 -4.07 20.12
CA LEU A 83 2.39 -4.53 19.86
C LEU A 83 2.92 -5.49 20.93
N ASP A 84 2.22 -5.63 22.06
CA ASP A 84 2.77 -6.25 23.27
C ASP A 84 3.33 -7.65 23.07
N ASP A 85 2.67 -8.46 22.26
CA ASP A 85 3.07 -9.87 22.06
C ASP A 85 3.71 -10.11 20.70
N LEU A 86 4.11 -9.05 19.99
CA LEU A 86 4.65 -9.20 18.65
C LEU A 86 6.09 -9.73 18.70
N PRO A 87 6.35 -10.92 18.10
CA PRO A 87 7.72 -11.44 18.03
C PRO A 87 8.67 -10.52 17.28
N GLU A 88 9.94 -10.56 17.64
CA GLU A 88 10.98 -9.70 17.06
C GLU A 88 11.17 -9.88 15.56
N GLN A 89 10.80 -11.03 15.03
CA GLN A 89 10.94 -11.30 13.60
C GLN A 89 10.05 -10.42 12.74
N TYR A 90 9.00 -9.82 13.33
CA TYR A 90 8.09 -8.98 12.58
C TYR A 90 8.50 -7.51 12.65
N ARG A 91 8.30 -6.83 11.54
CA ARG A 91 8.39 -5.39 11.48
C ARG A 91 7.00 -4.81 11.72
N TRP A 92 6.93 -3.56 12.12
CA TRP A 92 5.66 -2.89 12.31
C TRP A 92 5.78 -1.41 11.96
N VAL A 93 4.65 -0.79 11.69
CA VAL A 93 4.58 0.62 11.37
C VAL A 93 3.25 1.17 11.85
N GLU A 94 3.27 2.44 12.27
CA GLU A 94 2.05 3.16 12.61
C GLU A 94 1.56 3.91 11.37
N LEU A 95 0.26 3.76 11.07
CA LEU A 95 -0.40 4.58 10.08
C LEU A 95 -1.18 5.63 10.87
N PRO A 96 -0.76 6.91 10.86
CA PRO A 96 -1.43 7.92 11.67
C PRO A 96 -2.83 8.20 11.14
N ALA A 97 -3.69 8.76 11.99
CA ALA A 97 -4.95 9.31 11.53
C ALA A 97 -4.64 10.40 10.50
N GLN A 98 -5.21 10.29 9.32
CA GLN A 98 -4.73 11.06 8.17
C GLN A 98 -5.81 11.15 7.09
N GLU A 99 -5.77 12.21 6.30
CA GLU A 99 -6.58 12.29 5.09
C GLU A 99 -5.89 11.54 3.95
N TYR A 100 -6.68 10.77 3.22
CA TYR A 100 -6.18 9.97 2.10
C TYR A 100 -7.01 10.18 0.86
N ALA A 101 -6.33 10.11 -0.30
CA ALA A 101 -6.98 9.84 -1.57
C ALA A 101 -6.87 8.33 -1.81
N VAL A 102 -7.99 7.67 -2.04
CA VAL A 102 -8.04 6.22 -2.17
C VAL A 102 -8.43 5.86 -3.58
N PHE A 103 -7.55 5.15 -4.25
CA PHE A 103 -7.75 4.70 -5.63
C PHE A 103 -7.98 3.19 -5.64
N GLU A 104 -8.95 2.76 -6.41
CA GLU A 104 -9.19 1.33 -6.61
C GLU A 104 -8.45 0.88 -7.86
N HIS A 105 -7.51 -0.06 -7.69
CA HIS A 105 -6.75 -0.57 -8.83
C HIS A 105 -7.63 -1.50 -9.67
N GLN A 106 -7.58 -1.31 -10.97
CA GLN A 106 -8.30 -2.15 -11.93
C GLN A 106 -7.31 -3.06 -12.64
N GLY A 107 -7.60 -4.35 -12.66
CA GLY A 107 -6.77 -5.32 -13.36
C GLY A 107 -5.82 -6.09 -12.45
N SER A 108 -4.90 -6.81 -13.06
CA SER A 108 -3.98 -7.68 -12.34
C SER A 108 -2.90 -6.88 -11.62
N LEU A 109 -2.19 -7.57 -10.75
CA LEU A 109 -1.08 -6.96 -10.01
C LEU A 109 0.05 -6.53 -10.95
N ALA A 110 0.16 -7.18 -12.10
CA ALA A 110 1.17 -6.79 -13.10
C ALA A 110 0.99 -5.35 -13.60
N ASP A 111 -0.23 -4.84 -13.56
CA ASP A 111 -0.54 -3.49 -14.02
C ASP A 111 -0.47 -2.44 -12.91
N LEU A 112 -0.14 -2.84 -11.69
CA LEU A 112 -0.13 -1.91 -10.56
C LEU A 112 0.84 -0.75 -10.78
N GLY A 113 1.97 -1.00 -11.41
CA GLY A 113 2.95 0.05 -11.70
C GLY A 113 2.39 1.17 -12.55
N LYS A 114 1.51 0.85 -13.50
CA LYS A 114 0.87 1.86 -14.34
C LYS A 114 -0.08 2.73 -13.51
N THR A 115 -0.82 2.11 -12.60
CA THR A 115 -1.72 2.84 -11.71
C THR A 115 -0.92 3.77 -10.81
N MET A 116 0.18 3.28 -10.22
CA MET A 116 1.03 4.10 -9.37
C MET A 116 1.61 5.29 -10.12
N GLN A 117 2.10 5.09 -11.34
CA GLN A 117 2.62 6.18 -12.14
C GLN A 117 1.55 7.21 -12.47
N ALA A 118 0.35 6.76 -12.80
CA ALA A 118 -0.74 7.67 -13.12
C ALA A 118 -1.11 8.54 -11.91
N ILE A 119 -1.10 7.96 -10.71
CA ILE A 119 -1.39 8.71 -9.49
C ILE A 119 -0.32 9.78 -9.26
N TRP A 120 0.95 9.38 -9.25
CA TRP A 120 2.03 10.28 -8.84
C TRP A 120 2.43 11.29 -9.91
N LYS A 121 2.40 10.89 -11.18
CA LYS A 121 2.85 11.77 -12.26
C LYS A 121 1.75 12.59 -12.89
N ASP A 122 0.53 12.05 -12.94
CA ASP A 122 -0.57 12.70 -13.65
C ASP A 122 -1.60 13.28 -12.71
N TRP A 123 -2.11 12.48 -11.77
CA TRP A 123 -3.20 12.93 -10.93
C TRP A 123 -2.75 13.92 -9.86
N LEU A 124 -1.71 13.56 -9.09
CA LEU A 124 -1.32 14.37 -7.93
C LEU A 124 -0.91 15.79 -8.31
N PRO A 125 -0.09 15.99 -9.36
CA PRO A 125 0.30 17.35 -9.72
C PRO A 125 -0.86 18.28 -10.13
N GLN A 126 -1.95 17.70 -10.61
CA GLN A 126 -3.11 18.45 -11.08
C GLN A 126 -4.25 18.49 -10.06
N SER A 127 -4.12 17.81 -8.96
CA SER A 127 -5.23 17.57 -8.04
C SER A 127 -5.51 18.72 -7.08
N GLY A 128 -4.58 19.62 -6.89
CA GLY A 128 -4.67 20.62 -5.83
C GLY A 128 -4.20 20.11 -4.48
N PHE A 129 -3.75 18.86 -4.43
CA PHE A 129 -3.20 18.24 -3.22
C PHE A 129 -1.72 17.97 -3.40
N GLU A 130 -1.05 17.73 -2.29
CA GLU A 130 0.32 17.22 -2.29
C GLU A 130 0.39 16.05 -1.31
N ALA A 131 1.41 15.22 -1.46
CA ALA A 131 1.61 14.10 -0.56
C ALA A 131 1.89 14.60 0.85
N ALA A 132 1.18 14.05 1.83
CA ALA A 132 1.46 14.34 3.23
C ALA A 132 2.64 13.50 3.71
N ASP A 133 3.27 13.94 4.80
CA ASP A 133 4.41 13.23 5.37
C ASP A 133 3.92 12.07 6.24
N ALA A 134 3.50 11.00 5.59
CA ALA A 134 2.98 9.80 6.22
C ALA A 134 3.17 8.63 5.27
N PRO A 135 3.12 7.39 5.76
CA PRO A 135 3.24 6.23 4.87
C PRO A 135 2.08 6.14 3.89
N GLU A 136 2.38 5.74 2.67
CA GLU A 136 1.37 5.32 1.71
C GLU A 136 1.25 3.81 1.76
N PHE A 137 0.09 3.29 1.37
CA PHE A 137 -0.07 1.84 1.44
C PHE A 137 -1.08 1.32 0.44
N GLU A 138 -0.95 0.03 0.15
CA GLU A 138 -1.91 -0.77 -0.59
C GLU A 138 -2.71 -1.59 0.42
N ARG A 139 -4.00 -1.73 0.18
CA ARG A 139 -4.87 -2.56 1.01
C ARG A 139 -5.57 -3.57 0.12
N TYR A 140 -5.38 -4.84 0.45
CA TYR A 140 -5.91 -5.95 -0.32
C TYR A 140 -7.06 -6.60 0.44
N SER A 141 -8.17 -6.83 -0.24
CA SER A 141 -9.27 -7.59 0.36
C SER A 141 -8.85 -9.04 0.59
N ALA A 142 -9.56 -9.73 1.48
CA ALA A 142 -9.23 -11.12 1.83
C ALA A 142 -9.28 -12.05 0.62
N GLU A 143 -10.15 -11.78 -0.34
CA GLU A 143 -10.32 -12.61 -1.52
C GLU A 143 -9.56 -12.12 -2.76
N PHE A 144 -8.64 -11.16 -2.57
CA PHE A 144 -7.89 -10.62 -3.70
C PHE A 144 -7.03 -11.70 -4.37
N ASP A 145 -7.16 -11.82 -5.70
CA ASP A 145 -6.35 -12.74 -6.50
C ASP A 145 -5.34 -11.93 -7.30
N PRO A 146 -4.04 -12.05 -7.00
CA PRO A 146 -3.02 -11.27 -7.71
C PRO A 146 -2.89 -11.60 -9.19
N GLN A 147 -3.32 -12.78 -9.61
CA GLN A 147 -3.21 -13.17 -11.01
C GLN A 147 -4.30 -12.57 -11.87
N THR A 148 -5.53 -12.54 -11.38
CA THR A 148 -6.68 -12.08 -12.15
C THR A 148 -7.10 -10.66 -11.82
N GLY A 149 -6.70 -10.16 -10.64
CA GLY A 149 -7.19 -8.88 -10.15
C GLY A 149 -8.58 -8.95 -9.52
N ALA A 150 -9.12 -10.17 -9.37
CA ALA A 150 -10.40 -10.33 -8.68
C ALA A 150 -10.27 -9.93 -7.22
N GLY A 151 -11.36 -9.44 -6.64
CA GLY A 151 -11.31 -8.87 -5.30
C GLY A 151 -11.02 -7.38 -5.39
N VAL A 152 -10.56 -6.79 -4.29
CA VAL A 152 -10.33 -5.34 -4.22
C VAL A 152 -8.90 -5.05 -3.80
N LEU A 153 -8.24 -4.21 -4.58
CA LEU A 153 -6.95 -3.62 -4.22
C LEU A 153 -7.12 -2.11 -4.22
N GLU A 154 -6.89 -1.51 -3.07
CA GLU A 154 -6.94 -0.06 -2.92
C GLU A 154 -5.54 0.51 -2.69
N ILE A 155 -5.29 1.69 -3.26
CA ILE A 155 -4.05 2.42 -3.04
C ILE A 155 -4.41 3.66 -2.24
N TRP A 156 -3.82 3.79 -1.05
CA TRP A 156 -4.09 4.87 -0.11
C TRP A 156 -2.92 5.83 -0.11
N ILE A 157 -3.15 7.04 -0.62
CA ILE A 157 -2.12 8.09 -0.72
C ILE A 157 -2.45 9.15 0.33
N PRO A 158 -1.57 9.38 1.31
CA PRO A 158 -1.79 10.46 2.27
C PRO A 158 -1.65 11.79 1.58
N VAL A 159 -2.65 12.65 1.74
CA VAL A 159 -2.70 13.92 1.03
C VAL A 159 -3.02 15.07 1.96
N LYS A 160 -2.57 16.27 1.55
CA LYS A 160 -2.95 17.52 2.19
C LYS A 160 -3.15 18.55 1.10
N LYS A 161 -3.95 19.55 1.37
CA LYS A 161 -4.18 20.60 0.38
C LYS A 161 -2.91 21.41 0.15
N ARG A 162 -2.68 21.79 -1.10
CA ARG A 162 -1.61 22.73 -1.41
C ARG A 162 -1.96 24.11 -0.94
N HIS A 163 -0.94 24.82 -0.53
CA HIS A 163 -1.10 26.23 -0.14
C HIS A 163 -0.86 27.17 -1.31
#